data_6e4c3dfc48bb8ed8ae202488bf7f745d
#
_entry.id   6e4c3dfc48bb8ed8ae202488bf7f745d
#
_cell.length_a   1.000
_cell.length_b   1.000
_cell.length_c   1.000
_cell.angle_alpha   90.00
_cell.angle_beta   90.00
_cell.angle_gamma   90.00
#
_symmetry.space_group_name_H-M   'P 1'
#
loop_
_entity.id
_entity.type
_entity.pdbx_description
1 polymer ?
#
loop_
_entity_poly.entity_id
_entity_poly.type
_entity_poly.pdbx_seq_one_letter_code
_entity_poly.pdbx_strand_id
1 'polypeptide(L)'
;LERNSPIWQDTRSLTREVRRIEADAIAELVEYANDQGATAARWYYSTISRLANKTAGITNRDAARVEQLTALILIERVITEEIRAGIAAGKPYKEIYTAIQQRLLTFGEIVGASVLCIPACKPPHGELIDGGYTDITENENDTEAHLAGRKETEL
;
A
#
# COMPACT_ATOMS: atom_id res chain seq x y z
N LEU A 1 4.66 27.25 -7.63
CA LEU A 1 5.39 28.18 -6.76
C LEU A 1 5.94 27.52 -5.51
N GLU A 2 5.23 26.56 -4.89
CA GLU A 2 5.71 25.84 -3.68
C GLU A 2 6.92 24.94 -3.97
N ARG A 3 7.00 24.35 -5.15
CA ARG A 3 8.09 23.41 -5.55
C ARG A 3 9.50 23.99 -5.46
N ASN A 4 9.63 25.31 -5.53
CA ASN A 4 10.92 26.00 -5.48
C ASN A 4 11.26 26.53 -4.08
N SER A 5 10.38 26.32 -3.09
CA SER A 5 10.67 26.72 -1.73
C SER A 5 11.66 25.76 -1.07
N PRO A 6 12.60 26.24 -0.25
CA PRO A 6 13.52 25.39 0.51
C PRO A 6 12.76 24.36 1.35
N ILE A 7 11.70 24.74 2.01
CA ILE A 7 10.86 23.87 2.84
C ILE A 7 10.29 22.70 2.01
N TRP A 8 9.81 22.97 0.80
CA TRP A 8 9.30 21.92 -0.07
C TRP A 8 10.41 20.94 -0.48
N GLN A 9 11.58 21.45 -0.83
CA GLN A 9 12.73 20.62 -1.24
C GLN A 9 13.22 19.73 -0.09
N ASP A 10 13.33 20.26 1.11
CA ASP A 10 13.72 19.53 2.30
C ASP A 10 12.70 18.45 2.66
N THR A 11 11.41 18.81 2.65
CA THR A 11 10.31 17.87 2.90
C THR A 11 10.28 16.77 1.84
N ARG A 12 10.53 17.10 0.58
CA ARG A 12 10.58 16.13 -0.53
C ARG A 12 11.75 15.18 -0.38
N SER A 13 12.90 15.66 0.06
CA SER A 13 14.08 14.83 0.34
C SER A 13 13.81 13.84 1.48
N LEU A 14 13.22 14.31 2.57
CA LEU A 14 12.82 13.47 3.69
C LEU A 14 11.79 12.40 3.27
N THR A 15 10.83 12.76 2.42
CA THR A 15 9.85 11.81 1.88
C THR A 15 10.53 10.67 1.10
N ARG A 16 11.58 10.96 0.34
CA ARG A 16 12.32 9.93 -0.39
C ARG A 16 13.05 8.97 0.54
N GLU A 17 13.62 9.48 1.63
CA GLU A 17 14.33 8.68 2.63
C GLU A 17 13.35 7.76 3.38
N VAL A 18 12.24 8.31 3.88
CA VAL A 18 11.21 7.53 4.57
C VAL A 18 10.60 6.49 3.65
N ARG A 19 10.40 6.82 2.38
CA ARG A 19 9.93 5.88 1.34
C ARG A 19 10.87 4.68 1.16
N ARG A 20 12.18 4.89 1.25
CA ARG A 20 13.15 3.79 1.18
C ARG A 20 12.98 2.83 2.35
N ILE A 21 12.84 3.37 3.55
CA ILE A 21 12.64 2.58 4.77
C ILE A 21 11.32 1.79 4.70
N GLU A 22 10.25 2.40 4.20
CA GLU A 22 8.97 1.73 3.99
C GLU A 22 9.10 0.61 2.95
N ALA A 23 9.79 0.86 1.84
CA ALA A 23 10.00 -0.14 0.80
C ALA A 23 10.77 -1.37 1.32
N ASP A 24 11.75 -1.15 2.19
CA ASP A 24 12.48 -2.23 2.86
C ASP A 24 11.55 -3.03 3.78
N ALA A 25 10.69 -2.36 4.55
CA ALA A 25 9.70 -3.04 5.38
C ALA A 25 8.66 -3.82 4.56
N ILE A 26 8.23 -3.28 3.42
CA ILE A 26 7.35 -4.01 2.50
C ILE A 26 8.06 -5.24 1.93
N ALA A 27 9.36 -5.16 1.63
CA ALA A 27 10.14 -6.32 1.21
C ALA A 27 10.15 -7.42 2.30
N GLU A 28 10.36 -7.03 3.56
CA GLU A 28 10.27 -7.95 4.70
C GLU A 28 8.88 -8.62 4.77
N LEU A 29 7.80 -7.85 4.57
CA LEU A 29 6.44 -8.39 4.54
C LEU A 29 6.22 -9.37 3.37
N VAL A 30 6.76 -9.05 2.20
CA VAL A 30 6.65 -9.92 1.00
C VAL A 30 7.36 -11.25 1.23
N GLU A 31 8.58 -11.24 1.77
CA GLU A 31 9.30 -12.47 2.13
C GLU A 31 8.53 -13.27 3.18
N TYR A 32 8.08 -12.62 4.24
CA TYR A 32 7.28 -13.22 5.30
C TYR A 32 5.97 -13.85 4.79
N ALA A 33 5.29 -13.18 3.86
CA ALA A 33 4.08 -13.70 3.24
C ALA A 33 4.37 -14.91 2.34
N ASN A 34 5.45 -14.88 1.56
CA ASN A 34 5.89 -16.02 0.74
C ASN A 34 6.19 -17.26 1.61
N ASP A 35 6.86 -17.08 2.75
CA ASP A 35 7.13 -18.15 3.71
C ASP A 35 5.85 -18.76 4.30
N GLN A 36 4.78 -17.98 4.35
CA GLN A 36 3.44 -18.44 4.74
C GLN A 36 2.62 -19.01 3.56
N GLY A 37 3.21 -19.13 2.38
CA GLY A 37 2.58 -19.72 1.20
C GLY A 37 1.78 -18.75 0.32
N ALA A 38 2.01 -17.45 0.43
CA ALA A 38 1.38 -16.47 -0.46
C ALA A 38 1.98 -16.54 -1.87
N THR A 39 1.14 -16.68 -2.89
CA THR A 39 1.59 -16.76 -4.29
C THR A 39 1.75 -15.40 -4.96
N ALA A 40 1.11 -14.37 -4.42
CA ALA A 40 1.05 -13.04 -5.01
C ALA A 40 1.53 -11.93 -4.07
N ALA A 41 2.41 -12.23 -3.12
CA ALA A 41 2.89 -11.30 -2.11
C ALA A 41 3.52 -10.01 -2.69
N ARG A 42 4.10 -10.07 -3.89
CA ARG A 42 4.67 -8.91 -4.60
C ARG A 42 3.67 -7.75 -4.81
N TRP A 43 2.37 -8.05 -4.82
CA TRP A 43 1.33 -7.03 -4.97
C TRP A 43 1.26 -6.07 -3.79
N TYR A 44 1.82 -6.42 -2.63
CA TYR A 44 1.88 -5.52 -1.49
C TYR A 44 2.64 -4.24 -1.78
N TYR A 45 3.67 -4.24 -2.64
CA TYR A 45 4.38 -3.03 -3.04
C TYR A 45 3.44 -1.98 -3.65
N SER A 46 2.65 -2.38 -4.63
CA SER A 46 1.75 -1.45 -5.32
C SER A 46 0.53 -1.10 -4.47
N THR A 47 -0.01 -2.07 -3.75
CA THR A 47 -1.23 -1.90 -2.95
C THR A 47 -0.98 -0.98 -1.75
N ILE A 48 0.09 -1.20 -0.99
CA ILE A 48 0.46 -0.36 0.15
C ILE A 48 0.82 1.05 -0.31
N SER A 49 1.60 1.19 -1.39
CA SER A 49 1.94 2.50 -1.95
C SER A 49 0.73 3.30 -2.38
N ARG A 50 -0.23 2.64 -3.00
CA ARG A 50 -1.48 3.25 -3.45
C ARG A 50 -2.34 3.68 -2.26
N LEU A 51 -2.39 2.85 -1.23
CA LEU A 51 -3.10 3.14 0.01
C LEU A 51 -2.46 4.34 0.73
N ALA A 52 -1.14 4.39 0.85
CA ALA A 52 -0.42 5.53 1.45
C ALA A 52 -0.70 6.85 0.71
N ASN A 53 -0.58 6.84 -0.62
CA ASN A 53 -0.87 8.03 -1.44
C ASN A 53 -2.32 8.48 -1.30
N LYS A 54 -3.27 7.54 -1.33
CA LYS A 54 -4.70 7.82 -1.17
C LYS A 54 -4.99 8.45 0.19
N THR A 55 -4.43 7.90 1.26
CA THR A 55 -4.60 8.43 2.62
C THR A 55 -4.01 9.82 2.74
N ALA A 56 -2.89 10.13 2.08
CA ALA A 56 -2.30 11.46 2.04
C ALA A 56 -3.00 12.43 1.06
N GLY A 57 -3.99 11.98 0.30
CA GLY A 57 -4.65 12.79 -0.72
C GLY A 57 -3.75 13.16 -1.90
N ILE A 58 -2.78 12.31 -2.23
CA ILE A 58 -1.75 12.57 -3.25
C ILE A 58 -2.04 11.74 -4.49
N THR A 59 -2.19 12.41 -5.63
CA THR A 59 -2.24 11.78 -6.96
C THR A 59 -0.87 11.76 -7.62
N ASN A 60 -0.09 12.84 -7.44
CA ASN A 60 1.28 12.97 -7.92
C ASN A 60 2.16 13.57 -6.83
N ARG A 61 3.18 12.84 -6.40
CA ARG A 61 4.09 13.26 -5.32
C ARG A 61 4.90 14.51 -5.67
N ASP A 62 5.20 14.73 -6.94
CA ASP A 62 5.96 15.90 -7.38
C ASP A 62 5.09 17.17 -7.49
N ALA A 63 3.78 17.00 -7.47
CA ALA A 63 2.80 18.10 -7.42
C ALA A 63 2.16 18.26 -6.04
N ALA A 64 2.56 17.45 -5.06
CA ALA A 64 2.00 17.47 -3.72
C ALA A 64 2.41 18.74 -2.95
N ARG A 65 1.51 19.19 -2.08
CA ARG A 65 1.78 20.30 -1.16
C ARG A 65 2.63 19.83 0.02
N VAL A 66 3.28 20.75 0.73
CA VAL A 66 4.10 20.45 1.90
C VAL A 66 3.32 19.68 2.97
N GLU A 67 2.07 20.06 3.24
CA GLU A 67 1.21 19.40 4.21
C GLU A 67 0.92 17.93 3.81
N GLN A 68 0.68 17.68 2.53
CA GLN A 68 0.46 16.34 2.01
C GLN A 68 1.73 15.47 2.10
N LEU A 69 2.89 16.05 1.79
CA LEU A 69 4.19 15.36 1.93
C LEU A 69 4.49 15.05 3.39
N THR A 70 4.19 15.97 4.30
CA THR A 70 4.35 15.78 5.75
C THR A 70 3.45 14.66 6.26
N ALA A 71 2.18 14.65 5.84
CA ALA A 71 1.26 13.56 6.18
C ALA A 71 1.74 12.22 5.62
N LEU A 72 2.26 12.19 4.39
CA LEU A 72 2.80 10.98 3.77
C LEU A 72 3.97 10.41 4.56
N ILE A 73 4.87 11.23 5.08
CA ILE A 73 5.98 10.81 5.96
C ILE A 73 5.45 10.06 7.18
N LEU A 74 4.43 10.59 7.84
CA LEU A 74 3.82 9.96 9.00
C LEU A 74 3.11 8.65 8.63
N ILE A 75 2.39 8.63 7.53
CA ILE A 75 1.70 7.45 7.00
C ILE A 75 2.69 6.32 6.70
N GLU A 76 3.77 6.61 5.99
CA GLU A 76 4.79 5.62 5.63
C GLU A 76 5.52 5.09 6.88
N ARG A 77 5.71 5.91 7.92
CA ARG A 77 6.21 5.46 9.22
C ARG A 77 5.24 4.52 9.93
N VAL A 78 3.96 4.86 9.97
CA VAL A 78 2.93 3.99 10.56
C VAL A 78 2.90 2.63 9.86
N ILE A 79 2.95 2.60 8.54
CA ILE A 79 3.01 1.36 7.74
C ILE A 79 4.24 0.53 8.14
N THR A 80 5.40 1.14 8.20
CA THR A 80 6.67 0.49 8.57
C THR A 80 6.58 -0.15 9.96
N GLU A 81 6.05 0.58 10.94
CA GLU A 81 5.89 0.10 12.32
C GLU A 81 4.89 -1.06 12.41
N GLU A 82 3.74 -0.98 11.72
CA GLU A 82 2.74 -2.05 11.72
C GLU A 82 3.28 -3.34 11.07
N ILE A 83 4.04 -3.22 9.97
CA ILE A 83 4.68 -4.37 9.33
C ILE A 83 5.64 -5.04 10.31
N ARG A 84 6.59 -4.31 10.85
CA ARG A 84 7.62 -4.86 11.74
C ARG A 84 7.04 -5.41 13.03
N ALA A 85 6.10 -4.71 13.65
CA ALA A 85 5.41 -5.19 14.85
C ALA A 85 4.60 -6.46 14.57
N GLY A 86 3.92 -6.53 13.44
CA GLY A 86 3.15 -7.70 13.04
C GLY A 86 4.02 -8.93 12.80
N ILE A 87 5.15 -8.76 12.08
CA ILE A 87 6.14 -9.84 11.85
C ILE A 87 6.75 -10.29 13.17
N ALA A 88 7.18 -9.37 14.02
CA ALA A 88 7.75 -9.68 15.33
C ALA A 88 6.77 -10.44 16.25
N ALA A 89 5.47 -10.14 16.14
CA ALA A 89 4.41 -10.82 16.86
C ALA A 89 3.97 -12.16 16.22
N GLY A 90 4.54 -12.55 15.07
CA GLY A 90 4.18 -13.78 14.37
C GLY A 90 2.76 -13.78 13.80
N LYS A 91 2.18 -12.63 13.52
CA LYS A 91 0.83 -12.54 12.96
C LYS A 91 0.77 -13.04 11.52
N PRO A 92 -0.34 -13.64 11.08
CA PRO A 92 -0.55 -13.95 9.68
C PRO A 92 -0.39 -12.69 8.81
N TYR A 93 0.26 -12.81 7.66
CA TYR A 93 0.53 -11.65 6.79
C TYR A 93 -0.74 -10.89 6.37
N LYS A 94 -1.87 -11.58 6.21
CA LYS A 94 -3.17 -10.95 5.92
C LYS A 94 -3.67 -10.06 7.06
N GLU A 95 -3.45 -10.48 8.30
CA GLU A 95 -3.81 -9.67 9.48
C GLU A 95 -2.92 -8.43 9.60
N ILE A 96 -1.64 -8.53 9.24
CA ILE A 96 -0.73 -7.38 9.19
C ILE A 96 -1.27 -6.34 8.21
N TYR A 97 -1.65 -6.77 7.00
CA TYR A 97 -2.21 -5.87 6.01
C TYR A 97 -3.54 -5.23 6.45
N THR A 98 -4.43 -6.01 7.06
CA THR A 98 -5.69 -5.50 7.63
C THR A 98 -5.43 -4.47 8.74
N ALA A 99 -4.44 -4.70 9.59
CA ALA A 99 -4.05 -3.75 10.63
C ALA A 99 -3.55 -2.43 10.04
N ILE A 100 -2.75 -2.49 8.98
CA ILE A 100 -2.31 -1.29 8.23
C ILE A 100 -3.52 -0.52 7.71
N GLN A 101 -4.46 -1.19 7.05
CA GLN A 101 -5.66 -0.54 6.53
C GLN A 101 -6.46 0.16 7.64
N GLN A 102 -6.69 -0.50 8.75
CA GLN A 102 -7.43 0.07 9.88
C GLN A 102 -6.71 1.27 10.51
N ARG A 103 -5.40 1.17 10.68
CA ARG A 103 -4.59 2.29 11.19
C ARG A 103 -4.67 3.50 10.29
N LEU A 104 -4.58 3.30 8.99
CA LEU A 104 -4.62 4.40 8.04
C LEU A 104 -6.02 5.02 7.92
N LEU A 105 -7.09 4.24 8.09
CA LEU A 105 -8.45 4.78 8.20
C LEU A 105 -8.58 5.69 9.42
N THR A 106 -8.15 5.23 10.60
CA THR A 106 -8.16 6.04 11.83
C THR A 106 -7.29 7.29 11.69
N PHE A 107 -6.12 7.16 11.10
CA PHE A 107 -5.24 8.30 10.83
C PHE A 107 -5.92 9.31 9.89
N GLY A 108 -6.56 8.85 8.84
CA GLY A 108 -7.31 9.69 7.90
C GLY A 108 -8.47 10.43 8.57
N GLU A 109 -9.17 9.81 9.50
CA GLU A 109 -10.24 10.44 10.27
C GLU A 109 -9.72 11.55 11.20
N ILE A 110 -8.59 11.32 11.86
CA ILE A 110 -7.98 12.30 12.78
C ILE A 110 -7.37 13.49 12.04
N VAL A 111 -6.66 13.22 10.95
CA VAL A 111 -5.87 14.22 10.22
C VAL A 111 -6.62 14.74 8.99
N GLY A 112 -7.45 13.92 8.37
CA GLY A 112 -7.94 14.12 7.01
C GLY A 112 -8.91 15.26 6.82
N ALA A 113 -9.83 15.48 7.76
CA ALA A 113 -10.89 16.47 7.56
C ALA A 113 -10.39 17.93 7.64
N SER A 114 -9.32 18.18 8.40
CA SER A 114 -8.85 19.55 8.68
C SER A 114 -7.57 19.91 7.92
N VAL A 115 -6.69 18.95 7.68
CA VAL A 115 -5.33 19.21 7.15
C VAL A 115 -5.19 18.80 5.69
N LEU A 116 -5.84 17.71 5.28
CA LEU A 116 -5.64 17.12 3.95
C LEU A 116 -6.73 17.50 2.94
N CYS A 117 -7.78 18.20 3.35
CA CYS A 117 -8.95 18.50 2.50
C CYS A 117 -9.44 17.26 1.74
N ILE A 118 -9.38 16.10 2.37
CA ILE A 118 -9.99 14.90 1.81
C ILE A 118 -11.49 15.07 2.05
N PRO A 119 -12.31 15.28 1.01
CA PRO A 119 -13.74 15.08 1.18
C PRO A 119 -13.89 13.69 1.79
N ALA A 120 -14.79 13.53 2.75
CA ALA A 120 -15.09 12.24 3.36
C ALA A 120 -15.48 11.25 2.25
N CYS A 121 -14.51 10.77 1.52
CA CYS A 121 -14.65 9.63 0.65
C CYS A 121 -14.86 8.45 1.59
N LYS A 122 -16.14 8.11 1.80
CA LYS A 122 -16.43 6.74 2.18
C LYS A 122 -15.53 5.87 1.32
N PRO A 123 -14.67 5.03 1.90
CA PRO A 123 -13.96 4.04 1.09
C PRO A 123 -15.06 3.31 0.30
N PRO A 124 -14.90 3.10 -0.98
CA PRO A 124 -15.84 2.24 -1.71
C PRO A 124 -15.90 0.95 -0.92
N HIS A 125 -17.11 0.64 -0.43
CA HIS A 125 -17.34 -0.49 0.43
C HIS A 125 -16.77 -1.75 -0.24
N GLY A 126 -15.74 -2.32 0.32
CA GLY A 126 -15.24 -3.65 -0.05
C GLY A 126 -14.42 -3.77 -1.32
N GLU A 127 -14.51 -2.85 -2.28
CA GLU A 127 -13.90 -3.01 -3.61
C GLU A 127 -12.36 -2.97 -3.62
N LEU A 128 -11.72 -2.36 -2.60
CA LEU A 128 -10.26 -2.34 -2.49
C LEU A 128 -9.68 -3.64 -1.93
N ILE A 129 -10.49 -4.42 -1.26
CA ILE A 129 -10.09 -5.73 -0.72
C ILE A 129 -10.37 -6.83 -1.75
N ASP A 130 -11.46 -6.71 -2.48
CA ASP A 130 -11.89 -7.70 -3.47
C ASP A 130 -11.12 -7.58 -4.79
N GLY A 131 -10.82 -6.38 -5.25
CA GLY A 131 -10.12 -6.19 -6.52
C GLY A 131 -8.69 -6.76 -6.57
N GLY A 132 -8.00 -6.81 -5.45
CA GLY A 132 -6.68 -7.45 -5.37
C GLY A 132 -6.73 -8.96 -5.16
N TYR A 133 -7.85 -9.46 -4.66
CA TYR A 133 -8.01 -10.87 -4.31
C TYR A 133 -8.71 -11.69 -5.41
N THR A 134 -9.64 -11.07 -6.12
CA THR A 134 -10.31 -11.70 -7.26
C THR A 134 -9.41 -11.84 -8.48
N ASP A 135 -8.50 -10.89 -8.70
CA ASP A 135 -7.52 -11.00 -9.80
C ASP A 135 -6.56 -12.20 -9.63
N ILE A 136 -6.31 -12.62 -8.39
CA ILE A 136 -5.47 -13.80 -8.10
C ILE A 136 -6.18 -15.10 -8.46
N THR A 137 -7.50 -15.17 -8.21
CA THR A 137 -8.29 -16.38 -8.54
C THR A 137 -8.59 -16.49 -10.02
N GLU A 138 -8.76 -15.37 -10.73
CA GLU A 138 -8.96 -15.38 -12.17
C GLU A 138 -7.70 -15.80 -12.93
N ASN A 139 -6.51 -15.40 -12.46
CA ASN A 139 -5.24 -15.82 -13.07
C ASN A 139 -4.95 -17.32 -12.87
N GLU A 140 -5.37 -17.93 -11.77
CA GLU A 140 -5.22 -19.39 -11.57
C GLU A 140 -6.15 -20.16 -12.52
N ASN A 141 -7.35 -19.68 -12.77
CA ASN A 141 -8.27 -20.32 -13.70
C ASN A 141 -7.84 -20.16 -15.17
N ASP A 142 -7.25 -19.01 -15.53
CA ASP A 142 -6.72 -18.80 -16.88
C ASP A 142 -5.52 -19.69 -17.17
N THR A 143 -4.71 -20.00 -16.15
CA THR A 143 -3.57 -20.90 -16.30
C THR A 143 -4.02 -22.35 -16.51
N GLU A 144 -5.06 -22.80 -15.82
CA GLU A 144 -5.63 -24.12 -16.01
C GLU A 144 -6.33 -24.28 -17.35
N ALA A 145 -7.08 -23.26 -17.79
CA ALA A 145 -7.74 -23.26 -19.10
C ALA A 145 -6.72 -23.29 -20.25
N HIS A 146 -5.59 -22.61 -20.10
CA HIS A 146 -4.51 -22.62 -21.09
C HIS A 146 -3.80 -23.98 -21.18
N LEU A 147 -3.61 -24.66 -20.05
CA LEU A 147 -3.03 -26.01 -20.01
C LEU A 147 -3.98 -27.09 -20.56
N ALA A 148 -5.29 -26.94 -20.33
CA ALA A 148 -6.28 -27.84 -20.88
C ALA A 148 -6.38 -27.71 -22.42
N GLY A 149 -6.29 -26.49 -22.96
CA GLY A 149 -6.30 -26.25 -24.41
C GLY A 149 -5.07 -26.80 -25.13
N ARG A 150 -3.94 -26.93 -24.47
CA ARG A 150 -2.73 -27.54 -25.04
C ARG A 150 -2.80 -29.04 -25.21
N LYS A 151 -3.60 -29.73 -24.41
CA LYS A 151 -3.76 -31.18 -24.48
C LYS A 151 -4.66 -31.63 -25.63
N GLU A 152 -5.53 -30.79 -26.11
CA GLU A 152 -6.43 -31.12 -27.23
C GLU A 152 -5.82 -30.94 -28.62
N THR A 153 -4.66 -30.29 -28.71
CA THR A 153 -3.98 -30.03 -29.98
C THR A 153 -2.86 -31.06 -30.32
N GLU A 154 -2.57 -32.01 -29.45
CA GLU A 154 -1.53 -33.04 -29.67
C GLU A 154 -2.13 -34.42 -30.00
N LEU A 155 -3.41 -34.50 -30.27
CA LEU A 155 -4.10 -35.66 -30.77
C LEU A 155 -4.64 -35.42 -32.18
#